data_e2099a345eb0e857e02637b1b6325706
#
_entry.id   e2099a345eb0e857e02637b1b6325706
#
_cell.length_a   1.000
_cell.length_b   1.000
_cell.length_c   1.000
_cell.angle_alpha   90.00
_cell.angle_beta   90.00
_cell.angle_gamma   90.00
#
_symmetry.space_group_name_H-M   'P 1'
#
loop_
_entity.id
_entity.type
_entity.pdbx_description
1 polymer ?
#
loop_
_entity_poly.entity_id
_entity_poly.type
_entity_poly.pdbx_seq_one_letter_code
_entity_poly.pdbx_strand_id
1 'polypeptide(L)'
;MLFSNLSYKIKTQIPLKKISRKPDKKFKTPHLRVTEPSAWVQKFAPLVRANGPVLDVACGGGRHTKLFLERGHPVVGIDKDLEHVCDLGTTPDVELINFELENGNPLPVRRKKFAAIILIYYIYRPLFTELIKMLEPGGLFICESFAHGDEVYHSPHNPDHLLANGELLDVVQSRLQVVAYEHGLVASPFPNRPFPGILQRICATNDRTIKQDGAVTAPPHSIDL
;
A
#
# COMPACT_ATOMS: atom_id res chain seq x y z
N MET A 1 -24.73 42.79 6.77
CA MET A 1 -24.44 41.49 7.36
C MET A 1 -23.01 41.16 7.07
N LEU A 2 -22.18 41.21 8.10
CA LEU A 2 -20.72 41.07 8.02
C LEU A 2 -20.35 39.57 8.08
N PHE A 3 -19.70 39.03 7.05
CA PHE A 3 -18.99 37.75 7.16
C PHE A 3 -17.52 38.05 7.51
N SER A 4 -17.18 37.74 8.74
CA SER A 4 -15.81 37.88 9.27
C SER A 4 -14.94 36.73 8.78
N ASN A 5 -13.86 37.09 8.10
CA ASN A 5 -12.76 36.20 7.70
C ASN A 5 -12.07 35.62 8.94
N LEU A 6 -12.19 34.32 9.15
CA LEU A 6 -11.34 33.57 10.08
C LEU A 6 -10.06 33.14 9.36
N SER A 7 -8.99 33.93 9.46
CA SER A 7 -7.66 33.54 9.05
C SER A 7 -7.05 32.61 10.10
N TYR A 8 -6.98 31.31 9.82
CA TYR A 8 -6.18 30.36 10.61
C TYR A 8 -4.70 30.56 10.26
N LYS A 9 -3.97 31.26 11.14
CA LYS A 9 -2.50 31.27 11.11
C LYS A 9 -1.99 30.02 11.80
N ILE A 10 -1.61 29.00 11.01
CA ILE A 10 -0.83 27.86 11.52
C ILE A 10 0.60 28.35 11.72
N LYS A 11 0.97 28.63 12.96
CA LYS A 11 2.37 28.81 13.37
C LYS A 11 2.93 27.43 13.72
N THR A 12 3.58 26.75 12.80
CA THR A 12 4.47 25.64 13.12
C THR A 12 5.84 25.94 12.51
N GLN A 13 6.66 26.66 13.28
CA GLN A 13 8.11 26.65 13.05
C GLN A 13 8.69 25.45 13.80
N ILE A 14 8.88 24.34 13.11
CA ILE A 14 9.75 23.25 13.54
C ILE A 14 11.11 23.52 12.90
N PRO A 15 12.20 23.73 13.67
CA PRO A 15 13.51 24.01 13.10
C PRO A 15 14.05 22.76 12.39
N LEU A 16 14.26 22.87 11.08
CA LEU A 16 14.89 21.85 10.26
C LEU A 16 16.38 21.74 10.62
N LYS A 17 16.74 20.86 11.55
CA LYS A 17 18.13 20.42 11.69
C LYS A 17 18.44 19.40 10.59
N LYS A 18 19.24 19.81 9.60
CA LYS A 18 19.90 18.89 8.66
C LYS A 18 20.81 17.93 9.42
N ILE A 19 20.35 16.71 9.64
CA ILE A 19 21.21 15.64 10.16
C ILE A 19 21.75 14.88 8.96
N SER A 20 22.97 15.22 8.53
CA SER A 20 23.71 14.43 7.57
C SER A 20 24.27 13.20 8.28
N ARG A 21 23.64 12.05 8.16
CA ARG A 21 24.24 10.75 8.50
C ARG A 21 24.72 10.08 7.22
N LYS A 22 26.00 9.70 7.18
CA LYS A 22 26.54 8.85 6.11
C LYS A 22 25.79 7.53 6.11
N PRO A 23 25.32 7.02 4.93
CA PRO A 23 24.60 5.77 4.87
C PRO A 23 25.52 4.61 5.27
N ASP A 24 25.00 3.73 6.12
CA ASP A 24 25.63 2.45 6.45
C ASP A 24 25.80 1.61 5.19
N LYS A 25 27.03 1.13 4.94
CA LYS A 25 27.41 0.42 3.70
C LYS A 25 26.70 -0.93 3.49
N LYS A 26 25.93 -1.42 4.46
CA LYS A 26 25.32 -2.76 4.45
C LYS A 26 24.02 -2.87 3.66
N PHE A 27 23.32 -1.76 3.40
CA PHE A 27 22.08 -1.75 2.59
C PHE A 27 22.16 -0.64 1.54
N LYS A 28 22.20 -1.03 0.29
CA LYS A 28 22.22 -0.09 -0.85
C LYS A 28 20.91 0.70 -0.99
N THR A 29 19.81 0.19 -0.45
CA THR A 29 18.46 0.74 -0.56
C THR A 29 17.83 0.95 0.82
N PRO A 30 17.52 2.21 1.21
CA PRO A 30 17.03 2.54 2.56
C PRO A 30 15.68 1.90 2.92
N HIS A 31 14.80 1.64 1.95
CA HIS A 31 13.48 1.04 2.19
C HIS A 31 13.56 -0.43 2.66
N LEU A 32 14.63 -1.15 2.30
CA LEU A 32 14.86 -2.54 2.75
C LEU A 32 15.20 -2.65 4.25
N ARG A 33 15.46 -1.52 4.93
CA ARG A 33 15.70 -1.49 6.37
C ARG A 33 14.43 -1.47 7.21
N VAL A 34 13.27 -1.28 6.58
CA VAL A 34 11.99 -1.25 7.27
C VAL A 34 11.49 -2.68 7.40
N THR A 35 11.58 -3.23 8.60
CA THR A 35 11.16 -4.61 8.91
C THR A 35 9.70 -4.70 9.37
N GLU A 36 9.20 -3.61 9.96
CA GLU A 36 7.82 -3.57 10.45
C GLU A 36 6.83 -3.40 9.30
N PRO A 37 5.75 -4.18 9.27
CA PRO A 37 4.66 -3.97 8.34
C PRO A 37 4.04 -2.57 8.48
N SER A 38 3.49 -2.04 7.39
CA SER A 38 2.74 -0.79 7.43
C SER A 38 1.59 -0.90 8.44
N ALA A 39 1.39 0.14 9.26
CA ALA A 39 0.26 0.21 10.18
C ALA A 39 -1.08 0.14 9.44
N TRP A 40 -1.14 0.65 8.20
CA TRP A 40 -2.32 0.54 7.34
C TRP A 40 -2.61 -0.89 6.95
N VAL A 41 -1.59 -1.65 6.56
CA VAL A 41 -1.75 -3.08 6.25
C VAL A 41 -2.14 -3.86 7.51
N GLN A 42 -1.49 -3.61 8.66
CA GLN A 42 -1.82 -4.27 9.92
C GLN A 42 -3.28 -4.04 10.33
N LYS A 43 -3.79 -2.81 10.15
CA LYS A 43 -5.17 -2.43 10.46
C LYS A 43 -6.19 -3.25 9.66
N PHE A 44 -5.95 -3.49 8.37
CA PHE A 44 -6.91 -4.16 7.48
C PHE A 44 -6.61 -5.64 7.24
N ALA A 45 -5.45 -6.15 7.63
CA ALA A 45 -5.13 -7.58 7.51
C ALA A 45 -6.16 -8.52 8.16
N PRO A 46 -6.80 -8.19 9.32
CA PRO A 46 -7.85 -9.03 9.90
C PRO A 46 -9.10 -9.20 9.04
N LEU A 47 -9.35 -8.29 8.08
CA LEU A 47 -10.50 -8.38 7.17
C LEU A 47 -10.27 -9.33 5.99
N VAL A 48 -9.04 -9.78 5.78
CA VAL A 48 -8.74 -10.74 4.72
C VAL A 48 -9.34 -12.09 5.07
N ARG A 49 -10.09 -12.67 4.13
CA ARG A 49 -10.74 -13.98 4.31
C ARG A 49 -9.73 -15.04 4.79
N ALA A 50 -10.05 -15.76 5.86
CA ALA A 50 -9.19 -16.78 6.45
C ALA A 50 -8.64 -17.76 5.38
N ASN A 51 -7.36 -18.07 5.46
CA ASN A 51 -6.61 -18.90 4.50
C ASN A 51 -6.68 -18.42 3.04
N GLY A 52 -7.14 -17.18 2.81
CA GLY A 52 -7.22 -16.59 1.47
C GLY A 52 -5.82 -16.24 0.95
N PRO A 53 -5.55 -16.46 -0.34
CA PRO A 53 -4.24 -16.14 -0.92
C PRO A 53 -4.00 -14.63 -0.99
N VAL A 54 -2.78 -14.21 -0.70
CA VAL A 54 -2.35 -12.80 -0.71
C VAL A 54 -1.28 -12.59 -1.78
N LEU A 55 -1.37 -11.49 -2.52
CA LEU A 55 -0.33 -11.02 -3.44
C LEU A 55 0.35 -9.79 -2.84
N ASP A 56 1.64 -9.91 -2.57
CA ASP A 56 2.50 -8.82 -2.09
C ASP A 56 3.32 -8.29 -3.27
N VAL A 57 2.91 -7.14 -3.81
CA VAL A 57 3.49 -6.55 -5.03
C VAL A 57 4.59 -5.57 -4.65
N ALA A 58 5.77 -5.72 -5.27
CA ALA A 58 7.00 -5.05 -4.87
C ALA A 58 7.33 -5.34 -3.39
N CYS A 59 7.40 -6.65 -3.06
CA CYS A 59 7.45 -7.13 -1.67
C CYS A 59 8.74 -6.75 -0.92
N GLY A 60 9.82 -6.36 -1.62
CA GLY A 60 11.09 -5.92 -1.06
C GLY A 60 11.64 -6.92 -0.05
N GLY A 61 11.84 -6.49 1.22
CA GLY A 61 12.32 -7.35 2.31
C GLY A 61 11.27 -8.29 2.91
N GLY A 62 10.07 -8.41 2.31
CA GLY A 62 9.05 -9.39 2.69
C GLY A 62 8.31 -9.12 4.00
N ARG A 63 8.31 -7.87 4.50
CA ARG A 63 7.67 -7.53 5.78
C ARG A 63 6.16 -7.80 5.80
N HIS A 64 5.47 -7.54 4.69
CA HIS A 64 4.05 -7.85 4.56
C HIS A 64 3.82 -9.33 4.23
N THR A 65 4.69 -9.92 3.42
CA THR A 65 4.72 -11.37 3.19
C THR A 65 4.76 -12.13 4.52
N LYS A 66 5.69 -11.78 5.43
CA LYS A 66 5.80 -12.38 6.78
C LYS A 66 4.52 -12.20 7.60
N LEU A 67 3.97 -10.98 7.62
CA LEU A 67 2.73 -10.69 8.34
C LEU A 67 1.59 -11.61 7.93
N PHE A 68 1.39 -11.83 6.62
CA PHE A 68 0.28 -12.65 6.13
C PHE A 68 0.55 -14.15 6.30
N LEU A 69 1.79 -14.60 6.21
CA LEU A 69 2.17 -15.97 6.55
C LEU A 69 1.89 -16.30 8.01
N GLU A 70 2.26 -15.42 8.94
CA GLU A 70 1.99 -15.56 10.38
C GLU A 70 0.48 -15.60 10.68
N ARG A 71 -0.34 -15.06 9.78
CA ARG A 71 -1.80 -15.14 9.85
C ARG A 71 -2.41 -16.33 9.13
N GLY A 72 -1.57 -17.24 8.59
CA GLY A 72 -2.02 -18.47 7.92
C GLY A 72 -2.49 -18.27 6.46
N HIS A 73 -2.06 -17.18 5.81
CA HIS A 73 -2.37 -16.95 4.40
C HIS A 73 -1.25 -17.49 3.50
N PRO A 74 -1.54 -18.20 2.41
CA PRO A 74 -0.56 -18.44 1.37
C PRO A 74 -0.25 -17.13 0.64
N VAL A 75 1.03 -16.85 0.40
CA VAL A 75 1.50 -15.57 -0.14
C VAL A 75 2.26 -15.76 -1.43
N VAL A 76 1.97 -14.93 -2.43
CA VAL A 76 2.81 -14.72 -3.61
C VAL A 76 3.49 -13.37 -3.46
N GLY A 77 4.82 -13.35 -3.33
CA GLY A 77 5.64 -12.14 -3.31
C GLY A 77 6.28 -11.91 -4.67
N ILE A 78 6.17 -10.69 -5.20
CA ILE A 78 6.83 -10.30 -6.46
C ILE A 78 7.75 -9.13 -6.19
N ASP A 79 9.01 -9.25 -6.61
CA ASP A 79 9.96 -8.14 -6.63
C ASP A 79 11.06 -8.42 -7.68
N LYS A 80 11.72 -7.36 -8.14
CA LYS A 80 12.90 -7.47 -9.02
C LYS A 80 14.15 -7.92 -8.27
N ASP A 81 14.18 -7.76 -6.95
CA ASP A 81 15.27 -8.15 -6.08
C ASP A 81 14.75 -8.97 -4.90
N LEU A 82 15.00 -10.26 -4.92
CA LEU A 82 14.58 -11.20 -3.88
C LEU A 82 15.69 -11.54 -2.88
N GLU A 83 16.87 -10.88 -2.94
CA GLU A 83 18.02 -11.18 -2.07
C GLU A 83 17.64 -11.11 -0.58
N HIS A 84 16.79 -10.15 -0.21
CA HIS A 84 16.42 -9.89 1.18
C HIS A 84 15.20 -10.67 1.70
N VAL A 85 14.59 -11.49 0.85
CA VAL A 85 13.38 -12.27 1.15
C VAL A 85 13.53 -13.75 0.77
N CYS A 86 14.67 -14.15 0.22
CA CYS A 86 14.89 -15.50 -0.32
C CYS A 86 14.76 -16.61 0.74
N ASP A 87 15.02 -16.33 2.02
CA ASP A 87 14.82 -17.25 3.14
C ASP A 87 13.37 -17.71 3.30
N LEU A 88 12.40 -16.87 2.91
CA LEU A 88 10.98 -17.23 2.93
C LEU A 88 10.61 -18.21 1.82
N GLY A 89 11.37 -18.27 0.71
CA GLY A 89 11.10 -19.18 -0.41
C GLY A 89 11.17 -20.67 -0.08
N THR A 90 11.68 -21.01 1.12
CA THR A 90 11.66 -22.39 1.63
C THR A 90 10.37 -22.73 2.38
N THR A 91 9.52 -21.76 2.63
CA THR A 91 8.24 -21.91 3.35
C THR A 91 7.18 -22.47 2.39
N PRO A 92 6.44 -23.54 2.71
CA PRO A 92 5.50 -24.19 1.78
C PRO A 92 4.41 -23.28 1.22
N ASP A 93 3.99 -22.28 2.02
CA ASP A 93 2.91 -21.36 1.65
C ASP A 93 3.40 -20.06 1.00
N VAL A 94 4.64 -20.03 0.52
CA VAL A 94 5.23 -18.88 -0.16
C VAL A 94 5.65 -19.21 -1.58
N GLU A 95 5.23 -18.40 -2.54
CA GLU A 95 5.80 -18.35 -3.89
C GLU A 95 6.49 -16.98 -4.05
N LEU A 96 7.80 -16.99 -4.33
CA LEU A 96 8.56 -15.77 -4.62
C LEU A 96 8.85 -15.71 -6.13
N ILE A 97 8.50 -14.60 -6.75
CA ILE A 97 8.66 -14.37 -8.19
C ILE A 97 9.61 -13.20 -8.41
N ASN A 98 10.79 -13.50 -8.98
CA ASN A 98 11.71 -12.45 -9.43
C ASN A 98 11.20 -11.87 -10.75
N PHE A 99 10.80 -10.60 -10.73
CA PHE A 99 10.21 -9.97 -11.91
C PHE A 99 10.31 -8.45 -11.86
N GLU A 100 10.72 -7.83 -12.98
CA GLU A 100 10.67 -6.39 -13.14
C GLU A 100 9.26 -5.96 -13.53
N LEU A 101 8.59 -5.27 -12.60
CA LEU A 101 7.18 -4.87 -12.73
C LEU A 101 6.94 -3.80 -13.81
N GLU A 102 7.98 -3.02 -14.16
CA GLU A 102 7.88 -1.90 -15.11
C GLU A 102 8.30 -2.28 -16.55
N ASN A 103 8.41 -3.57 -16.85
CA ASN A 103 8.83 -4.05 -18.15
C ASN A 103 7.71 -4.13 -19.21
N GLY A 104 6.48 -3.78 -18.83
CA GLY A 104 5.30 -3.79 -19.71
C GLY A 104 4.73 -5.19 -20.01
N ASN A 105 5.28 -6.25 -19.45
CA ASN A 105 4.76 -7.60 -19.60
C ASN A 105 3.68 -7.91 -18.55
N PRO A 106 2.73 -8.82 -18.84
CA PRO A 106 1.78 -9.31 -17.86
C PRO A 106 2.47 -9.95 -16.66
N LEU A 107 1.86 -9.84 -15.48
CA LEU A 107 2.39 -10.46 -14.26
C LEU A 107 2.50 -11.98 -14.43
N PRO A 108 3.67 -12.59 -14.16
CA PRO A 108 3.90 -14.03 -14.34
C PRO A 108 3.31 -14.88 -13.22
N VAL A 109 2.14 -14.47 -12.70
CA VAL A 109 1.47 -15.12 -11.58
C VAL A 109 0.55 -16.22 -12.09
N ARG A 110 0.76 -17.45 -11.60
CA ARG A 110 -0.09 -18.60 -11.96
C ARG A 110 -1.49 -18.50 -11.38
N ARG A 111 -1.57 -18.11 -10.12
CA ARG A 111 -2.85 -17.85 -9.44
C ARG A 111 -3.52 -16.62 -10.02
N LYS A 112 -4.79 -16.74 -10.37
CA LYS A 112 -5.53 -15.66 -11.03
C LYS A 112 -6.40 -14.83 -10.10
N LYS A 113 -6.61 -15.28 -8.84
CA LYS A 113 -7.49 -14.63 -7.88
C LYS A 113 -6.87 -14.62 -6.48
N PHE A 114 -6.99 -13.49 -5.78
CA PHE A 114 -6.43 -13.23 -4.47
C PHE A 114 -7.48 -12.67 -3.51
N ALA A 115 -7.41 -13.12 -2.25
CA ALA A 115 -8.20 -12.57 -1.16
C ALA A 115 -7.71 -11.18 -0.71
N ALA A 116 -6.42 -10.90 -0.93
CA ALA A 116 -5.89 -9.54 -0.77
C ALA A 116 -4.74 -9.29 -1.76
N ILE A 117 -4.61 -8.03 -2.16
CA ILE A 117 -3.47 -7.51 -2.93
C ILE A 117 -2.91 -6.32 -2.17
N ILE A 118 -1.62 -6.38 -1.87
CA ILE A 118 -0.88 -5.41 -1.09
C ILE A 118 0.07 -4.65 -2.02
N LEU A 119 0.02 -3.32 -2.01
CA LEU A 119 0.89 -2.45 -2.80
C LEU A 119 1.32 -1.26 -1.95
N ILE A 120 2.53 -1.31 -1.37
CA ILE A 120 2.99 -0.34 -0.39
C ILE A 120 4.29 0.32 -0.83
N TYR A 121 4.26 1.66 -0.93
CA TYR A 121 5.39 2.51 -1.34
C TYR A 121 5.97 2.17 -2.71
N TYR A 122 5.11 1.69 -3.60
CA TYR A 122 5.44 1.42 -4.99
C TYR A 122 4.32 1.92 -5.91
N ILE A 123 4.66 2.67 -6.94
CA ILE A 123 3.71 3.22 -7.91
C ILE A 123 4.18 2.90 -9.31
N TYR A 124 3.41 2.05 -9.99
CA TYR A 124 3.45 1.86 -11.43
C TYR A 124 2.02 1.77 -11.95
N ARG A 125 1.52 2.87 -12.46
CA ARG A 125 0.10 3.08 -12.81
C ARG A 125 -0.50 2.02 -13.73
N PRO A 126 0.22 1.52 -14.75
CA PRO A 126 -0.30 0.45 -15.62
C PRO A 126 -0.75 -0.81 -14.88
N LEU A 127 -0.17 -1.13 -13.72
CA LEU A 127 -0.53 -2.32 -12.94
C LEU A 127 -1.89 -2.24 -12.24
N PHE A 128 -2.38 -1.06 -11.87
CA PHE A 128 -3.59 -0.94 -11.05
C PHE A 128 -4.78 -1.70 -11.62
N THR A 129 -5.02 -1.57 -12.93
CA THR A 129 -6.14 -2.24 -13.58
C THR A 129 -6.00 -3.76 -13.57
N GLU A 130 -4.80 -4.28 -13.77
CA GLU A 130 -4.52 -5.72 -13.73
C GLU A 130 -4.71 -6.27 -12.32
N LEU A 131 -4.12 -5.61 -11.31
CA LEU A 131 -4.22 -5.99 -9.90
C LEU A 131 -5.68 -6.03 -9.43
N ILE A 132 -6.47 -5.01 -9.73
CA ILE A 132 -7.89 -4.99 -9.35
C ILE A 132 -8.66 -6.18 -9.96
N LYS A 133 -8.39 -6.54 -11.22
CA LYS A 133 -9.01 -7.70 -11.86
C LYS A 133 -8.62 -9.03 -11.22
N MET A 134 -7.49 -9.08 -10.53
CA MET A 134 -7.00 -10.28 -9.83
C MET A 134 -7.61 -10.45 -8.42
N LEU A 135 -8.41 -9.52 -7.93
CA LEU A 135 -9.15 -9.71 -6.69
C LEU A 135 -10.29 -10.73 -6.86
N GLU A 136 -10.43 -11.63 -5.90
CA GLU A 136 -11.62 -12.47 -5.78
C GLU A 136 -12.83 -11.63 -5.30
N PRO A 137 -14.08 -12.10 -5.44
CA PRO A 137 -15.23 -11.46 -4.80
C PRO A 137 -14.99 -11.34 -3.29
N GLY A 138 -15.18 -10.12 -2.74
CA GLY A 138 -14.86 -9.80 -1.34
C GLY A 138 -13.36 -9.61 -1.06
N GLY A 139 -12.49 -9.77 -2.05
CA GLY A 139 -11.06 -9.54 -1.91
C GLY A 139 -10.70 -8.07 -1.66
N LEU A 140 -9.63 -7.83 -0.92
CA LEU A 140 -9.19 -6.49 -0.51
C LEU A 140 -8.02 -5.98 -1.37
N PHE A 141 -8.11 -4.74 -1.80
CA PHE A 141 -6.99 -3.96 -2.31
C PHE A 141 -6.50 -3.02 -1.21
N ILE A 142 -5.28 -3.23 -0.73
CA ILE A 142 -4.65 -2.42 0.32
C ILE A 142 -3.45 -1.72 -0.29
N CYS A 143 -3.55 -0.40 -0.44
CA CYS A 143 -2.51 0.41 -1.06
C CYS A 143 -2.16 1.61 -0.19
N GLU A 144 -0.87 1.92 -0.10
CA GLU A 144 -0.35 3.11 0.58
C GLU A 144 0.89 3.59 -0.18
N SER A 145 0.94 4.87 -0.52
CA SER A 145 2.14 5.48 -1.08
C SER A 145 2.21 6.98 -0.84
N PHE A 146 3.38 7.54 -1.13
CA PHE A 146 3.60 8.98 -1.05
C PHE A 146 2.77 9.72 -2.09
N ALA A 147 2.32 10.92 -1.73
CA ALA A 147 1.53 11.79 -2.59
C ALA A 147 2.23 13.14 -2.81
N HIS A 148 1.78 13.91 -3.81
CA HIS A 148 2.27 15.25 -4.05
C HIS A 148 2.26 16.12 -2.79
N GLY A 149 3.32 16.86 -2.56
CA GLY A 149 3.62 17.59 -1.33
C GLY A 149 4.66 16.88 -0.46
N ASP A 150 4.88 15.56 -0.66
CA ASP A 150 5.88 14.80 0.10
C ASP A 150 7.33 15.15 -0.31
N GLU A 151 7.54 15.66 -1.51
CA GLU A 151 8.84 16.11 -2.03
C GLU A 151 9.51 17.17 -1.15
N VAL A 152 8.76 17.83 -0.29
CA VAL A 152 9.28 18.77 0.72
C VAL A 152 10.01 18.04 1.85
N TYR A 153 9.62 16.80 2.12
CA TYR A 153 10.10 15.99 3.26
C TYR A 153 11.07 14.91 2.83
N HIS A 154 10.87 14.29 1.66
CA HIS A 154 11.58 13.09 1.25
C HIS A 154 11.94 13.05 -0.24
N SER A 155 12.87 12.12 -0.59
CA SER A 155 12.99 11.53 -1.91
C SER A 155 12.05 10.32 -2.00
N PRO A 156 11.49 9.99 -3.18
CA PRO A 156 11.89 10.52 -4.49
C PRO A 156 11.29 11.89 -4.80
N HIS A 157 12.04 12.69 -5.52
CA HIS A 157 11.56 13.97 -6.08
C HIS A 157 10.92 13.78 -7.46
N ASN A 158 10.90 12.55 -7.99
CA ASN A 158 10.25 12.26 -9.25
C ASN A 158 8.73 12.23 -9.05
N PRO A 159 7.96 13.13 -9.69
CA PRO A 159 6.51 13.18 -9.56
C PRO A 159 5.81 11.90 -10.02
N ASP A 160 6.43 11.12 -10.92
CA ASP A 160 5.86 9.83 -11.38
C ASP A 160 5.75 8.80 -10.25
N HIS A 161 6.54 8.96 -9.17
CA HIS A 161 6.49 8.13 -7.97
C HIS A 161 5.61 8.70 -6.86
N LEU A 162 4.90 9.80 -7.13
CA LEU A 162 3.98 10.43 -6.19
C LEU A 162 2.54 10.34 -6.71
N LEU A 163 1.61 10.05 -5.82
CA LEU A 163 0.19 10.02 -6.14
C LEU A 163 -0.36 11.44 -6.29
N ALA A 164 -1.11 11.69 -7.34
CA ALA A 164 -1.86 12.93 -7.50
C ALA A 164 -3.00 13.01 -6.45
N ASN A 165 -3.56 14.21 -6.25
CA ASN A 165 -4.63 14.41 -5.29
C ASN A 165 -5.84 13.51 -5.60
N GLY A 166 -6.21 12.62 -4.67
CA GLY A 166 -7.34 11.71 -4.82
C GLY A 166 -7.10 10.52 -5.76
N GLU A 167 -5.90 10.33 -6.30
CA GLU A 167 -5.64 9.32 -7.33
C GLU A 167 -6.04 7.90 -6.92
N LEU A 168 -5.83 7.50 -5.66
CA LEU A 168 -6.26 6.16 -5.23
C LEU A 168 -7.79 6.00 -5.23
N LEU A 169 -8.56 7.06 -5.02
CA LEU A 169 -10.02 7.02 -5.18
C LEU A 169 -10.38 6.80 -6.65
N ASP A 170 -9.73 7.51 -7.58
CA ASP A 170 -9.96 7.36 -9.01
C ASP A 170 -9.62 5.94 -9.50
N VAL A 171 -8.52 5.36 -8.97
CA VAL A 171 -8.09 3.99 -9.29
C VAL A 171 -9.20 2.96 -8.96
N VAL A 172 -9.89 3.11 -7.83
CA VAL A 172 -10.90 2.14 -7.37
C VAL A 172 -12.31 2.50 -7.79
N GLN A 173 -12.56 3.74 -8.22
CA GLN A 173 -13.87 4.24 -8.61
C GLN A 173 -14.55 3.30 -9.62
N SER A 174 -15.84 3.03 -9.44
CA SER A 174 -16.69 2.12 -10.24
C SER A 174 -16.24 0.65 -10.30
N ARG A 175 -15.15 0.27 -9.61
CA ARG A 175 -14.58 -1.08 -9.63
C ARG A 175 -14.64 -1.77 -8.28
N LEU A 176 -14.35 -1.05 -7.21
CA LEU A 176 -14.29 -1.54 -5.83
C LEU A 176 -15.11 -0.63 -4.92
N GLN A 177 -15.55 -1.19 -3.80
CA GLN A 177 -16.13 -0.41 -2.72
C GLN A 177 -15.02 0.06 -1.77
N VAL A 178 -14.97 1.35 -1.49
CA VAL A 178 -14.01 1.92 -0.52
C VAL A 178 -14.44 1.54 0.89
N VAL A 179 -13.53 0.88 1.61
CA VAL A 179 -13.68 0.56 3.04
C VAL A 179 -13.12 1.71 3.89
N ALA A 180 -11.93 2.19 3.52
CA ALA A 180 -11.30 3.34 4.16
C ALA A 180 -10.35 4.05 3.18
N TYR A 181 -10.24 5.36 3.34
CA TYR A 181 -9.31 6.19 2.59
C TYR A 181 -8.78 7.30 3.47
N GLU A 182 -7.49 7.56 3.37
CA GLU A 182 -6.84 8.69 4.01
C GLU A 182 -5.89 9.38 3.02
N HIS A 183 -5.86 10.71 3.08
CA HIS A 183 -4.90 11.53 2.35
C HIS A 183 -4.47 12.69 3.24
N GLY A 184 -3.18 12.83 3.50
CA GLY A 184 -2.66 13.93 4.30
C GLY A 184 -1.31 13.67 4.94
N LEU A 185 -0.94 14.58 5.84
CA LEU A 185 0.32 14.54 6.57
C LEU A 185 0.28 13.46 7.66
N VAL A 186 1.21 12.53 7.58
CA VAL A 186 1.45 11.49 8.59
C VAL A 186 2.75 11.82 9.31
N ALA A 187 2.72 11.84 10.65
CA ALA A 187 3.86 12.28 11.46
C ALA A 187 5.10 11.38 11.32
N SER A 188 4.90 10.08 11.11
CA SER A 188 5.98 9.13 10.87
C SER A 188 5.47 7.98 10.01
N PRO A 189 5.64 8.02 8.68
CA PRO A 189 5.23 6.93 7.79
C PRO A 189 6.05 5.65 7.99
N PHE A 190 7.24 5.76 8.60
CA PHE A 190 8.10 4.63 8.92
C PHE A 190 8.47 4.62 10.41
N PRO A 191 8.37 3.46 11.10
CA PRO A 191 8.69 3.36 12.53
C PRO A 191 10.08 3.90 12.92
N ASN A 192 11.04 3.79 12.01
CA ASN A 192 12.43 4.18 12.24
C ASN A 192 12.83 5.50 11.57
N ARG A 193 11.87 6.27 11.05
CA ARG A 193 12.10 7.57 10.43
C ARG A 193 11.14 8.60 11.01
N PRO A 194 11.59 9.45 11.94
CA PRO A 194 10.75 10.44 12.61
C PRO A 194 10.48 11.70 11.74
N PHE A 195 10.29 11.51 10.44
CA PHE A 195 9.98 12.59 9.53
C PHE A 195 8.54 12.46 9.03
N PRO A 196 7.79 13.58 8.98
CA PRO A 196 6.44 13.56 8.44
C PRO A 196 6.47 13.25 6.94
N GLY A 197 5.37 12.72 6.41
CA GLY A 197 5.19 12.47 4.99
C GLY A 197 3.76 12.69 4.53
N ILE A 198 3.58 13.10 3.29
CA ILE A 198 2.26 13.20 2.67
C ILE A 198 1.93 11.86 2.02
N LEU A 199 0.92 11.20 2.53
CA LEU A 199 0.49 9.88 2.05
C LEU A 199 -0.93 9.90 1.50
N GLN A 200 -1.19 9.03 0.53
CA GLN A 200 -2.51 8.48 0.27
C GLN A 200 -2.50 7.00 0.60
N ARG A 201 -3.59 6.54 1.20
CA ARG A 201 -3.79 5.13 1.55
C ARG A 201 -5.26 4.76 1.39
N ILE A 202 -5.47 3.56 0.87
CA ILE A 202 -6.80 3.04 0.62
C ILE A 202 -6.88 1.56 1.01
N CYS A 203 -8.01 1.18 1.58
CA CYS A 203 -8.49 -0.18 1.63
C CYS A 203 -9.82 -0.21 0.88
N ALA A 204 -9.92 -1.04 -0.14
CA ALA A 204 -11.14 -1.18 -0.94
C ALA A 204 -11.43 -2.67 -1.19
N THR A 205 -12.70 -3.05 -1.26
CA THR A 205 -13.12 -4.44 -1.46
C THR A 205 -13.75 -4.65 -2.83
N ASN A 206 -13.47 -5.82 -3.44
CA ASN A 206 -14.17 -6.29 -4.62
C ASN A 206 -15.53 -6.90 -4.24
N ASP A 207 -16.33 -6.13 -3.52
CA ASP A 207 -17.67 -6.54 -3.16
C ASP A 207 -18.65 -6.12 -4.27
N ARG A 208 -19.16 -7.10 -5.00
CA ARG A 208 -20.15 -6.89 -6.08
C ARG A 208 -21.59 -6.96 -5.59
N THR A 209 -21.82 -6.86 -4.31
CA THR A 209 -23.16 -6.86 -3.74
C THR A 209 -23.93 -5.56 -4.02
N ILE A 210 -23.24 -4.53 -4.51
CA ILE A 210 -23.89 -3.35 -5.08
C ILE A 210 -24.34 -3.71 -6.49
N LYS A 211 -25.63 -3.95 -6.67
CA LYS A 211 -26.24 -4.11 -7.99
C LYS A 211 -26.15 -2.80 -8.77
N GLN A 212 -26.22 -2.89 -10.10
CA GLN A 212 -26.21 -1.71 -10.99
C GLN A 212 -27.33 -0.68 -10.68
N ASP A 213 -28.36 -1.08 -9.95
CA ASP A 213 -29.47 -0.24 -9.48
C ASP A 213 -29.20 0.44 -8.13
N GLY A 214 -27.99 0.30 -7.57
CA GLY A 214 -27.63 0.87 -6.26
C GLY A 214 -28.17 0.10 -5.05
N ALA A 215 -28.85 -1.03 -5.24
CA ALA A 215 -29.33 -1.85 -4.14
C ALA A 215 -28.16 -2.60 -3.47
N VAL A 216 -28.00 -2.41 -2.16
CA VAL A 216 -27.02 -3.10 -1.35
C VAL A 216 -27.59 -4.48 -0.98
N THR A 217 -26.94 -5.56 -1.43
CA THR A 217 -27.40 -6.93 -1.17
C THR A 217 -26.73 -7.62 0.01
N ALA A 218 -25.75 -6.97 0.63
CA ALA A 218 -25.11 -7.43 1.87
C ALA A 218 -24.97 -6.25 2.85
N PRO A 219 -24.95 -6.54 4.17
CA PRO A 219 -24.65 -5.51 5.15
C PRO A 219 -23.23 -4.96 4.88
N PRO A 220 -23.00 -3.66 5.10
CA PRO A 220 -21.67 -3.09 5.01
C PRO A 220 -20.74 -3.84 5.97
N HIS A 221 -19.48 -4.02 5.58
CA HIS A 221 -18.46 -4.56 6.48
C HIS A 221 -18.45 -3.74 7.78
N SER A 222 -18.50 -4.43 8.92
CA SER A 222 -18.27 -3.75 10.20
C SER A 222 -16.85 -3.19 10.21
N ILE A 223 -16.73 -1.88 10.44
CA ILE A 223 -15.46 -1.19 10.62
C ILE A 223 -15.12 -0.97 12.10
N ASP A 224 -15.72 -1.76 12.98
CA ASP A 224 -15.33 -1.83 14.40
C ASP A 224 -13.93 -2.44 14.47
N LEU A 225 -12.90 -1.57 14.37
CA LEU A 225 -11.47 -1.87 14.36
C LEU A 225 -10.84 -1.44 15.67
#